data_f6cd138194f64f21db935808e4aa4760
#
_entry.id   f6cd138194f64f21db935808e4aa4760
#
_cell.length_a   1.000
_cell.length_b   1.000
_cell.length_c   1.000
_cell.angle_alpha   90.00
_cell.angle_beta   90.00
_cell.angle_gamma   90.00
#
_symmetry.space_group_name_H-M   'P 1'
#
loop_
_entity.id
_entity.type
_entity.pdbx_description
1 polymer ?
#
loop_
_entity_poly.entity_id
_entity_poly.type
_entity_poly.pdbx_seq_one_letter_code
_entity_poly.pdbx_strand_id
1 'polypeptide(L)'
;MLFRSMDNNRIRELLPHRYPMQLVDKVISMGANSVVGVKNVTSNEPFFQGHFPQEPVMPGVLQVEAMAQCGGLLVLSQLEEPERWSTYFLKIDDVKFRQKVVPGDTLLFRVELLGPVRHGISSMKGYVFVGVNVVTEATFTAQIVKNK
;
A
#
# COMPACT_ATOMS: atom_id res chain seq x y z
N MET A 1 0.01 21.83 -8.48
CA MET A 1 0.02 20.43 -8.04
C MET A 1 0.61 19.55 -9.14
N LEU A 2 1.52 18.70 -8.79
CA LEU A 2 2.09 17.77 -9.73
C LEU A 2 1.31 16.45 -9.70
N PHE A 3 0.79 16.08 -10.86
CA PHE A 3 0.18 14.80 -11.05
C PHE A 3 1.29 13.82 -11.41
N ARG A 4 1.55 12.86 -10.51
CA ARG A 4 2.59 11.87 -10.74
C ARG A 4 2.01 10.48 -10.84
N SER A 5 2.63 9.67 -11.68
CA SER A 5 2.36 8.25 -11.77
C SER A 5 3.68 7.49 -11.65
N MET A 6 3.60 6.23 -11.28
CA MET A 6 4.76 5.35 -11.22
C MET A 6 4.42 4.00 -11.83
N ASP A 7 5.31 3.51 -12.69
CA ASP A 7 5.21 2.14 -13.16
C ASP A 7 5.84 1.18 -12.14
N ASN A 8 5.76 -0.10 -12.41
CA ASN A 8 6.26 -1.13 -11.52
C ASN A 8 7.77 -1.03 -11.30
N ASN A 9 8.52 -0.64 -12.33
CA ASN A 9 9.97 -0.49 -12.21
C ASN A 9 10.33 0.61 -11.22
N ARG A 10 9.64 1.74 -11.27
CA ARG A 10 9.89 2.84 -10.34
C ARG A 10 9.52 2.45 -8.91
N ILE A 11 8.42 1.71 -8.72
CA ILE A 11 8.04 1.19 -7.41
C ILE A 11 9.16 0.32 -6.84
N ARG A 12 9.75 -0.54 -7.65
CA ARG A 12 10.84 -1.43 -7.22
C ARG A 12 12.09 -0.67 -6.82
N GLU A 13 12.34 0.49 -7.41
CA GLU A 13 13.47 1.32 -7.03
C GLU A 13 13.28 1.94 -5.64
N LEU A 14 12.03 2.24 -5.27
CA LEU A 14 11.71 2.89 -4.01
C LEU A 14 11.46 1.92 -2.86
N LEU A 15 10.70 0.84 -3.13
CA LEU A 15 10.35 -0.16 -2.11
C LEU A 15 11.33 -1.32 -2.12
N PRO A 16 11.78 -1.77 -0.94
CA PRO A 16 12.65 -2.94 -0.85
C PRO A 16 11.92 -4.26 -1.05
N HIS A 17 10.58 -4.24 -0.97
CA HIS A 17 9.75 -5.43 -1.09
C HIS A 17 9.95 -6.11 -2.45
N ARG A 18 9.92 -7.45 -2.45
CA ARG A 18 10.01 -8.27 -3.68
C ARG A 18 8.97 -9.38 -3.59
N TYR A 19 8.70 -10.02 -4.72
CA TYR A 19 7.79 -11.14 -4.75
C TYR A 19 8.07 -12.12 -3.59
N PRO A 20 7.05 -12.58 -2.85
CA PRO A 20 5.62 -12.34 -3.05
C PRO A 20 5.06 -11.16 -2.25
N MET A 21 5.90 -10.30 -1.68
CA MET A 21 5.48 -9.21 -0.79
C MET A 21 5.40 -7.84 -1.46
N GLN A 22 5.69 -7.72 -2.73
CA GLN A 22 5.43 -6.48 -3.46
C GLN A 22 3.97 -6.48 -3.90
N LEU A 23 3.14 -5.68 -3.24
CA LEU A 23 1.68 -5.73 -3.41
C LEU A 23 1.09 -4.54 -4.17
N VAL A 24 1.92 -3.60 -4.61
CA VAL A 24 1.46 -2.45 -5.40
C VAL A 24 2.00 -2.59 -6.81
N ASP A 25 1.11 -2.60 -7.80
CA ASP A 25 1.49 -2.80 -9.20
C ASP A 25 1.86 -1.50 -9.88
N LYS A 26 1.14 -0.42 -9.58
CA LYS A 26 1.45 0.91 -10.10
C LYS A 26 0.83 1.99 -9.22
N VAL A 27 1.30 3.21 -9.40
CA VAL A 27 0.70 4.41 -8.80
C VAL A 27 0.11 5.23 -9.94
N ILE A 28 -1.16 5.58 -9.83
CA ILE A 28 -1.85 6.34 -10.87
C ILE A 28 -1.90 7.83 -10.59
N SER A 29 -1.78 8.24 -9.34
CA SER A 29 -1.65 9.65 -8.99
C SER A 29 -0.97 9.81 -7.64
N MET A 30 -0.25 10.91 -7.48
CA MET A 30 0.42 11.24 -6.23
C MET A 30 0.52 12.75 -6.11
N GLY A 31 0.06 13.28 -4.98
CA GLY A 31 0.27 14.68 -4.60
C GLY A 31 1.28 14.77 -3.46
N ALA A 32 1.29 15.91 -2.77
CA ALA A 32 2.17 16.11 -1.62
C ALA A 32 1.76 15.25 -0.41
N ASN A 33 0.46 15.03 -0.24
CA ASN A 33 -0.10 14.42 0.98
C ASN A 33 -0.98 13.19 0.71
N SER A 34 -1.09 12.77 -0.54
CA SER A 34 -1.92 11.61 -0.87
C SER A 34 -1.38 10.85 -2.08
N VAL A 35 -1.76 9.60 -2.17
CA VAL A 35 -1.34 8.69 -3.24
C VAL A 35 -2.49 7.76 -3.58
N VAL A 36 -2.62 7.44 -4.87
CA VAL A 36 -3.55 6.41 -5.34
C VAL A 36 -2.74 5.33 -6.05
N GLY A 37 -2.76 4.13 -5.49
CA GLY A 37 -2.08 2.97 -6.04
C GLY A 37 -3.05 1.92 -6.53
N VAL A 38 -2.54 0.97 -7.28
CA VAL A 38 -3.33 -0.11 -7.88
C VAL A 38 -2.67 -1.45 -7.62
N LYS A 39 -3.49 -2.45 -7.28
CA LYS A 39 -3.11 -3.85 -7.35
C LYS A 39 -4.16 -4.62 -8.14
N ASN A 40 -3.71 -5.39 -9.09
CA ASN A 40 -4.55 -6.37 -9.79
C ASN A 40 -4.49 -7.68 -9.03
N VAL A 41 -5.64 -8.14 -8.53
CA VAL A 41 -5.74 -9.42 -7.83
C VAL A 41 -6.05 -10.51 -8.84
N THR A 42 -5.11 -11.41 -9.04
CA THR A 42 -5.25 -12.47 -10.04
C THR A 42 -5.32 -13.84 -9.39
N SER A 43 -5.70 -14.85 -10.18
CA SER A 43 -5.71 -16.23 -9.72
C SER A 43 -4.29 -16.77 -9.44
N ASN A 44 -3.25 -16.04 -9.87
CA ASN A 44 -1.85 -16.45 -9.71
C ASN A 44 -1.20 -15.92 -8.44
N GLU A 45 -1.99 -15.34 -7.51
CA GLU A 45 -1.44 -14.87 -6.25
C GLU A 45 -1.06 -16.05 -5.36
N PRO A 46 0.14 -16.07 -4.77
CA PRO A 46 0.58 -17.20 -3.96
C PRO A 46 -0.26 -17.43 -2.71
N PHE A 47 -0.86 -16.38 -2.13
CA PHE A 47 -1.66 -16.53 -0.93
C PHE A 47 -2.96 -17.32 -1.15
N PHE A 48 -3.45 -17.45 -2.39
CA PHE A 48 -4.66 -18.22 -2.66
C PHE A 48 -4.46 -19.72 -2.54
N GLN A 49 -3.22 -20.18 -2.47
CA GLN A 49 -2.95 -21.62 -2.24
C GLN A 49 -3.45 -22.06 -0.87
N GLY A 50 -3.41 -21.18 0.11
CA GLY A 50 -3.79 -21.49 1.47
C GLY A 50 -4.97 -20.70 2.01
N HIS A 51 -5.41 -19.67 1.34
CA HIS A 51 -6.43 -18.76 1.90
C HIS A 51 -7.54 -18.46 0.88
N PHE A 52 -8.40 -19.36 0.49
CA PHE A 52 -8.45 -20.76 0.92
C PHE A 52 -8.50 -21.64 -0.32
N PRO A 53 -8.08 -22.91 -0.26
CA PRO A 53 -7.99 -23.74 -1.46
C PRO A 53 -9.27 -23.83 -2.30
N GLN A 54 -10.44 -23.82 -1.67
CA GLN A 54 -11.73 -23.92 -2.38
C GLN A 54 -12.51 -22.61 -2.43
N GLU A 55 -12.03 -21.58 -1.74
CA GLU A 55 -12.68 -20.25 -1.73
C GLU A 55 -11.59 -19.19 -1.61
N PRO A 56 -11.00 -18.77 -2.74
CA PRO A 56 -9.89 -17.81 -2.69
C PRO A 56 -10.38 -16.42 -2.27
N VAL A 57 -9.79 -15.91 -1.21
CA VAL A 57 -10.05 -14.59 -0.65
C VAL A 57 -8.72 -13.95 -0.32
N MET A 58 -8.49 -12.73 -0.77
CA MET A 58 -7.27 -12.02 -0.40
C MET A 58 -7.27 -11.71 1.09
N PRO A 59 -6.24 -12.13 1.83
CA PRO A 59 -6.17 -11.81 3.26
C PRO A 59 -6.28 -10.30 3.50
N GLY A 60 -7.16 -9.92 4.42
CA GLY A 60 -7.36 -8.50 4.74
C GLY A 60 -6.09 -7.84 5.25
N VAL A 61 -5.27 -8.56 6.02
CA VAL A 61 -4.01 -8.02 6.54
C VAL A 61 -3.03 -7.67 5.43
N LEU A 62 -3.08 -8.37 4.28
CA LEU A 62 -2.24 -8.04 3.13
C LEU A 62 -2.78 -6.81 2.40
N GLN A 63 -4.07 -6.53 2.47
CA GLN A 63 -4.61 -5.27 1.95
C GLN A 63 -4.10 -4.09 2.75
N VAL A 64 -4.01 -4.22 4.08
CA VAL A 64 -3.43 -3.20 4.95
C VAL A 64 -1.95 -3.03 4.64
N GLU A 65 -1.24 -4.12 4.41
CA GLU A 65 0.17 -4.06 4.01
C GLU A 65 0.32 -3.30 2.69
N ALA A 66 -0.55 -3.56 1.70
CA ALA A 66 -0.53 -2.86 0.43
C ALA A 66 -0.79 -1.36 0.58
N MET A 67 -1.73 -0.97 1.45
CA MET A 67 -1.95 0.45 1.78
C MET A 67 -0.69 1.08 2.34
N ALA A 68 0.00 0.39 3.24
CA ALA A 68 1.22 0.89 3.83
C ALA A 68 2.35 1.03 2.80
N GLN A 69 2.41 0.12 1.83
CA GLN A 69 3.37 0.24 0.73
C GLN A 69 3.07 1.48 -0.12
N CYS A 70 1.79 1.75 -0.40
CA CYS A 70 1.42 2.99 -1.10
C CYS A 70 1.84 4.22 -0.32
N GLY A 71 1.58 4.24 0.98
CA GLY A 71 2.01 5.33 1.85
C GLY A 71 3.53 5.46 1.90
N GLY A 72 4.23 4.34 1.92
CA GLY A 72 5.69 4.31 1.84
C GLY A 72 6.20 4.93 0.56
N LEU A 73 5.57 4.67 -0.57
CA LEU A 73 5.94 5.30 -1.84
C LEU A 73 5.77 6.81 -1.77
N LEU A 74 4.70 7.30 -1.15
CA LEU A 74 4.48 8.72 -0.97
C LEU A 74 5.62 9.38 -0.19
N VAL A 75 6.01 8.78 0.92
CA VAL A 75 7.07 9.33 1.78
C VAL A 75 8.45 9.17 1.15
N LEU A 76 8.77 7.97 0.66
CA LEU A 76 10.09 7.67 0.10
C LEU A 76 10.38 8.47 -1.16
N SER A 77 9.36 8.74 -1.98
CA SER A 77 9.55 9.51 -3.23
C SER A 77 10.00 10.95 -3.00
N GLN A 78 9.84 11.45 -1.78
CA GLN A 78 10.21 12.82 -1.40
C GLN A 78 11.60 12.89 -0.75
N LEU A 79 12.27 11.76 -0.58
CA LEU A 79 13.57 11.68 0.05
C LEU A 79 14.69 11.64 -0.99
N GLU A 80 15.87 12.13 -0.58
CA GLU A 80 17.10 11.85 -1.30
C GLU A 80 17.56 10.45 -0.90
N GLU A 81 18.05 9.68 -1.87
CA GLU A 81 18.57 8.33 -1.67
C GLU A 81 17.54 7.43 -0.96
N PRO A 82 16.31 7.27 -1.52
CA PRO A 82 15.26 6.48 -0.86
C PRO A 82 15.66 5.03 -0.61
N GLU A 83 16.60 4.47 -1.37
CA GLU A 83 17.11 3.11 -1.23
C GLU A 83 17.85 2.89 0.10
N ARG A 84 18.20 3.96 0.80
CA ARG A 84 18.88 3.87 2.10
C ARG A 84 17.93 3.79 3.28
N TRP A 85 16.62 3.83 3.02
CA TRP A 85 15.63 3.88 4.08
C TRP A 85 14.79 2.61 4.10
N SER A 86 14.41 2.20 5.30
CA SER A 86 13.48 1.10 5.53
C SER A 86 12.22 1.63 6.19
N THR A 87 11.11 0.93 6.02
CA THR A 87 9.82 1.31 6.59
C THR A 87 9.32 0.22 7.52
N TYR A 88 8.77 0.63 8.65
CA TYR A 88 8.23 -0.27 9.66
C TYR A 88 6.90 0.23 10.17
N PHE A 89 5.95 -0.66 10.38
CA PHE A 89 4.73 -0.34 11.11
C PHE A 89 5.07 -0.06 12.57
N LEU A 90 4.44 0.98 13.13
CA LEU A 90 4.41 1.22 14.57
C LEU A 90 3.08 0.84 15.17
N LYS A 91 1.98 1.09 14.45
CA LYS A 91 0.67 0.70 14.92
C LYS A 91 -0.35 0.73 13.78
N ILE A 92 -1.41 -0.05 13.94
CA ILE A 92 -2.54 -0.11 13.01
C ILE A 92 -3.80 0.03 13.85
N ASP A 93 -4.68 0.96 13.46
CA ASP A 93 -5.91 1.28 14.18
C ASP A 93 -7.12 1.25 13.25
N ASP A 94 -8.29 1.11 13.85
CA ASP A 94 -9.59 1.30 13.18
C ASP A 94 -9.69 0.56 11.86
N VAL A 95 -9.25 -0.67 11.85
CA VAL A 95 -9.29 -1.51 10.65
C VAL A 95 -10.70 -2.09 10.50
N LYS A 96 -11.26 -1.92 9.31
CA LYS A 96 -12.57 -2.49 8.97
C LYS A 96 -12.47 -3.19 7.64
N PHE A 97 -12.92 -4.44 7.62
CA PHE A 97 -13.02 -5.26 6.41
C PHE A 97 -14.50 -5.40 6.08
N ARG A 98 -14.94 -4.76 4.99
CA ARG A 98 -16.36 -4.64 4.67
C ARG A 98 -16.83 -5.65 3.63
N GLN A 99 -15.95 -6.06 2.71
CA GLN A 99 -16.26 -7.00 1.65
C GLN A 99 -15.06 -7.87 1.36
N LYS A 100 -15.30 -9.07 0.87
CA LYS A 100 -14.24 -9.96 0.42
C LYS A 100 -13.61 -9.42 -0.86
N VAL A 101 -12.31 -9.62 -0.99
CA VAL A 101 -11.57 -9.38 -2.22
C VAL A 101 -11.21 -10.73 -2.81
N VAL A 102 -11.56 -10.93 -4.07
CA VAL A 102 -11.43 -12.22 -4.74
C VAL A 102 -10.64 -12.07 -6.04
N PRO A 103 -10.14 -13.19 -6.61
CA PRO A 103 -9.45 -13.13 -7.91
C PRO A 103 -10.32 -12.46 -8.98
N GLY A 104 -9.73 -11.57 -9.74
CA GLY A 104 -10.41 -10.77 -10.76
C GLY A 104 -10.70 -9.35 -10.31
N ASP A 105 -10.62 -9.06 -9.01
CA ASP A 105 -10.80 -7.70 -8.51
C ASP A 105 -9.57 -6.85 -8.80
N THR A 106 -9.79 -5.58 -9.09
CA THR A 106 -8.72 -4.58 -9.16
C THR A 106 -8.90 -3.65 -7.98
N LEU A 107 -7.86 -3.54 -7.16
CA LEU A 107 -7.88 -2.69 -5.97
C LEU A 107 -7.30 -1.33 -6.28
N LEU A 108 -8.04 -0.28 -5.88
CA LEU A 108 -7.50 1.07 -5.81
C LEU A 108 -7.26 1.39 -4.34
N PHE A 109 -6.04 1.79 -4.03
CA PHE A 109 -5.68 2.24 -2.68
C PHE A 109 -5.61 3.75 -2.69
N ARG A 110 -6.40 4.39 -1.85
CA ARG A 110 -6.25 5.81 -1.59
C ARG A 110 -5.68 5.98 -0.20
N VAL A 111 -4.50 6.56 -0.11
CA VAL A 111 -3.81 6.75 1.17
C VAL A 111 -3.45 8.22 1.32
N GLU A 112 -3.72 8.79 2.47
CA GLU A 112 -3.44 10.19 2.75
C GLU A 112 -2.74 10.36 4.09
N LEU A 113 -1.83 11.33 4.15
CA LEU A 113 -1.18 11.73 5.38
C LEU A 113 -2.17 12.48 6.25
N LEU A 114 -2.23 12.13 7.54
CA LEU A 114 -3.07 12.81 8.52
C LEU A 114 -2.38 14.03 9.14
N GLY A 115 -1.10 14.21 8.88
CA GLY A 115 -0.32 15.33 9.36
C GLY A 115 1.08 15.28 8.78
N PRO A 116 1.95 16.24 9.15
CA PRO A 116 3.32 16.24 8.63
C PRO A 116 4.12 15.07 9.16
N VAL A 117 5.07 14.60 8.36
CA VAL A 117 6.03 13.57 8.77
C VAL A 117 7.02 14.22 9.75
N ARG A 118 7.17 13.62 10.94
CA ARG A 118 8.07 14.12 11.99
C ARG A 118 8.92 13.00 12.51
N HIS A 119 10.24 13.21 12.55
CA HIS A 119 11.22 12.22 13.03
C HIS A 119 11.06 10.87 12.30
N GLY A 120 10.72 10.93 11.01
CA GLY A 120 10.47 9.74 10.21
C GLY A 120 9.13 9.06 10.49
N ILE A 121 8.30 9.60 11.37
CA ILE A 121 7.01 9.01 11.75
C ILE A 121 5.89 9.68 10.95
N SER A 122 5.05 8.86 10.33
CA SER A 122 3.89 9.33 9.57
C SER A 122 2.64 8.55 9.98
N SER A 123 1.53 9.29 10.13
CA SER A 123 0.22 8.70 10.36
C SER A 123 -0.62 8.88 9.11
N MET A 124 -1.30 7.83 8.70
CA MET A 124 -2.01 7.79 7.42
C MET A 124 -3.38 7.13 7.57
N LYS A 125 -4.29 7.54 6.71
CA LYS A 125 -5.59 6.90 6.53
C LYS A 125 -5.64 6.30 5.14
N GLY A 126 -5.99 5.02 5.07
CA GLY A 126 -6.08 4.31 3.80
C GLY A 126 -7.46 3.70 3.57
N TYR A 127 -7.84 3.68 2.30
CA TYR A 127 -9.06 3.05 1.81
C TYR A 127 -8.72 2.15 0.64
N VAL A 128 -9.36 0.99 0.60
CA VAL A 128 -9.27 0.09 -0.55
C VAL A 128 -10.62 0.07 -1.24
N PHE A 129 -10.62 0.34 -2.54
CA PHE A 129 -11.82 0.33 -3.36
C PHE A 129 -11.79 -0.82 -4.35
N VAL A 130 -12.96 -1.45 -4.53
CA VAL A 130 -13.25 -2.28 -5.71
C VAL A 130 -14.41 -1.60 -6.41
N GLY A 131 -14.16 -1.05 -7.60
CA GLY A 131 -15.11 -0.17 -8.25
C GLY A 131 -15.41 1.04 -7.38
N VAL A 132 -16.66 1.28 -7.04
CA VAL A 132 -17.09 2.41 -6.20
C VAL A 132 -17.22 2.03 -4.72
N ASN A 133 -16.99 0.76 -4.37
CA ASN A 133 -17.21 0.28 -3.01
C ASN A 133 -15.92 0.28 -2.21
N VAL A 134 -15.98 0.82 -0.98
CA VAL A 134 -14.89 0.69 -0.02
C VAL A 134 -14.96 -0.70 0.58
N VAL A 135 -13.95 -1.52 0.32
CA VAL A 135 -13.91 -2.90 0.83
C VAL A 135 -13.11 -3.03 2.13
N THR A 136 -12.15 -2.13 2.33
CA THR A 136 -11.29 -2.13 3.52
C THR A 136 -10.87 -0.70 3.83
N GLU A 137 -10.75 -0.40 5.12
CA GLU A 137 -10.17 0.88 5.55
C GLU A 137 -9.34 0.67 6.80
N ALA A 138 -8.33 1.50 6.98
CA ALA A 138 -7.44 1.44 8.14
C ALA A 138 -6.75 2.77 8.37
N THR A 139 -6.43 3.03 9.63
CA THR A 139 -5.50 4.08 10.02
C THR A 139 -4.23 3.41 10.50
N PHE A 140 -3.08 3.89 10.09
CA PHE A 140 -1.81 3.29 10.49
C PHE A 140 -0.73 4.35 10.67
N THR A 141 0.24 3.99 11.50
CA THR A 141 1.41 4.81 11.76
C THR A 141 2.64 3.99 11.41
N ALA A 142 3.53 4.57 10.63
CA ALA A 142 4.74 3.93 10.18
C ALA A 142 5.94 4.85 10.44
N GLN A 143 7.12 4.25 10.49
CA GLN A 143 8.36 4.98 10.64
C GLN A 143 9.32 4.59 9.54
N ILE A 144 9.99 5.58 8.97
CA ILE A 144 11.12 5.36 8.08
C ILE A 144 12.41 5.56 8.88
N VAL A 145 13.37 4.68 8.63
CA VAL A 145 14.67 4.69 9.32
C VAL A 145 15.76 4.57 8.27
N LYS A 146 16.73 5.47 8.33
CA LYS A 146 17.89 5.39 7.44
C LYS A 146 18.86 4.37 8.03
N ASN A 147 19.10 3.30 7.29
CA ASN A 147 19.89 2.16 7.78
C ASN A 147 21.04 1.75 6.85
N LYS A 148 21.34 2.58 5.86
CA LYS A 148 22.48 2.34 4.96
C LYS A 148 23.26 3.58 4.65
#